data_2d77e984983474984986ed5b7c76972e
#
_entry.id   2d77e984983474984986ed5b7c76972e
#
_cell.length_a   1.000
_cell.length_b   1.000
_cell.length_c   1.000
_cell.angle_alpha   90.00
_cell.angle_beta   90.00
_cell.angle_gamma   90.00
#
_symmetry.space_group_name_H-M   'P 1'
#
loop_
_entity.id
_entity.type
_entity.pdbx_description
1 polymer ?
#
loop_
_entity_poly.entity_id
_entity_poly.type
_entity_poly.pdbx_seq_one_letter_code
_entity_poly.pdbx_strand_id
1 'polypeptide(L)'
;MSERSIQACIGRRWTGCVARARRTAFTLIELLVVVAIVALLMSVLLPTLAAARERGKRARCAANLQQIALGWQMYLDHEMGGVFPKYQKNIHWFYGGKMDQYGYPQLALNPRPINWYVGSDPYDNRTAEVFHCPADRGAEFTRTQPHWSRPSTYDYYGNSYPANGVLFAWAGNPPVVRDAIPISLSVVVFLGDHQVISPGDPYLQARWHDEYGLSMNVAFLDGHVAFTRFEFGESQTATYSFDLAWKPPPPPRDR
;
A
#
# COMPACT_ATOMS: atom_id res chain seq x y z
N MET A 1 -47.87 -74.97 -22.98
CA MET A 1 -48.69 -74.96 -21.76
C MET A 1 -48.14 -73.81 -20.87
N SER A 2 -48.81 -72.80 -20.52
CA SER A 2 -50.21 -72.34 -20.63
C SER A 2 -50.17 -70.80 -20.53
N GLU A 3 -50.74 -70.16 -21.54
CA GLU A 3 -51.22 -68.76 -21.44
C GLU A 3 -52.31 -68.70 -20.37
N ARG A 4 -52.20 -67.70 -19.51
CA ARG A 4 -53.24 -66.99 -18.71
C ARG A 4 -52.52 -66.37 -17.54
N SER A 5 -52.41 -65.10 -17.46
CA SER A 5 -53.37 -64.09 -17.12
C SER A 5 -52.68 -62.69 -17.17
N ILE A 6 -52.82 -62.06 -18.30
CA ILE A 6 -52.67 -60.62 -18.38
C ILE A 6 -54.09 -60.10 -18.50
N GLN A 7 -54.69 -59.72 -17.41
CA GLN A 7 -55.85 -58.83 -17.38
C GLN A 7 -56.19 -58.51 -15.93
N ALA A 8 -56.13 -57.30 -15.61
CA ALA A 8 -56.78 -56.53 -14.54
C ALA A 8 -55.84 -55.71 -13.64
N CYS A 9 -55.50 -54.59 -14.16
CA CYS A 9 -55.19 -53.39 -13.28
C CYS A 9 -55.26 -52.12 -14.12
N ILE A 10 -56.34 -51.95 -14.87
CA ILE A 10 -56.76 -50.65 -15.40
C ILE A 10 -57.83 -50.15 -14.43
N GLY A 11 -57.56 -49.12 -13.66
CA GLY A 11 -58.62 -48.46 -12.91
C GLY A 11 -58.29 -48.16 -11.42
N ARG A 12 -57.17 -47.59 -11.08
CA ARG A 12 -57.08 -46.78 -9.83
C ARG A 12 -56.58 -45.40 -10.15
N ARG A 13 -57.55 -44.45 -10.12
CA ARG A 13 -57.20 -43.03 -10.07
C ARG A 13 -56.27 -42.82 -8.87
N TRP A 14 -55.06 -42.39 -9.14
CA TRP A 14 -54.15 -41.87 -8.12
C TRP A 14 -54.73 -40.54 -7.63
N THR A 15 -55.61 -40.58 -6.63
CA THR A 15 -55.88 -39.38 -5.82
C THR A 15 -54.68 -39.16 -4.92
N GLY A 16 -53.71 -38.52 -5.48
CA GLY A 16 -52.56 -38.02 -4.66
C GLY A 16 -53.11 -37.10 -3.59
N CYS A 17 -53.11 -37.55 -2.34
CA CYS A 17 -53.25 -36.68 -1.19
C CYS A 17 -52.04 -35.75 -1.19
N VAL A 18 -52.14 -34.61 -1.84
CA VAL A 18 -51.23 -33.50 -1.68
C VAL A 18 -51.46 -33.01 -0.25
N ALA A 19 -50.59 -33.46 0.66
CA ALA A 19 -50.55 -32.91 1.99
C ALA A 19 -50.34 -31.41 1.86
N ARG A 20 -51.39 -30.65 2.08
CA ARG A 20 -51.36 -29.19 2.05
C ARG A 20 -50.47 -28.73 3.19
N ALA A 21 -49.15 -28.54 2.90
CA ALA A 21 -48.23 -27.98 3.84
C ALA A 21 -48.86 -26.68 4.37
N ARG A 22 -49.11 -26.62 5.66
CA ARG A 22 -49.59 -25.40 6.31
C ARG A 22 -48.55 -24.34 6.08
N ARG A 23 -48.80 -23.43 5.17
CA ARG A 23 -48.00 -22.23 4.99
C ARG A 23 -48.24 -21.39 6.26
N THR A 24 -47.28 -21.40 7.18
CA THR A 24 -47.28 -20.48 8.29
C THR A 24 -47.17 -19.09 7.71
N ALA A 25 -48.18 -18.28 7.85
CA ALA A 25 -48.16 -16.90 7.42
C ALA A 25 -47.21 -16.13 8.38
N PHE A 26 -46.22 -15.49 7.79
CA PHE A 26 -45.26 -14.66 8.55
C PHE A 26 -45.96 -13.38 8.98
N THR A 27 -45.91 -13.03 10.24
CA THR A 27 -46.49 -11.77 10.72
C THR A 27 -45.55 -10.59 10.42
N LEU A 28 -46.16 -9.43 10.20
CA LEU A 28 -45.42 -8.20 9.94
C LEU A 28 -44.48 -7.84 11.14
N ILE A 29 -44.90 -8.20 12.36
CA ILE A 29 -44.13 -7.95 13.58
C ILE A 29 -42.91 -8.85 13.67
N GLU A 30 -43.02 -10.12 13.27
CA GLU A 30 -41.88 -11.04 13.22
C GLU A 30 -40.81 -10.56 12.25
N LEU A 31 -41.20 -10.06 11.09
CA LEU A 31 -40.26 -9.47 10.13
C LEU A 31 -39.61 -8.22 10.69
N LEU A 32 -40.40 -7.33 11.31
CA LEU A 32 -39.89 -6.06 11.86
C LEU A 32 -38.87 -6.28 12.96
N VAL A 33 -39.11 -7.24 13.86
CA VAL A 33 -38.15 -7.58 14.94
C VAL A 33 -36.86 -8.12 14.38
N VAL A 34 -36.93 -9.01 13.37
CA VAL A 34 -35.73 -9.58 12.75
C VAL A 34 -34.88 -8.49 12.08
N VAL A 35 -35.50 -7.60 11.31
CA VAL A 35 -34.73 -6.52 10.63
C VAL A 35 -34.15 -5.53 11.66
N ALA A 36 -34.85 -5.28 12.76
CA ALA A 36 -34.34 -4.42 13.83
C ALA A 36 -33.09 -5.02 14.50
N ILE A 37 -33.10 -6.33 14.80
CA ILE A 37 -31.94 -7.03 15.36
C ILE A 37 -30.77 -7.04 14.38
N VAL A 38 -31.03 -7.35 13.10
CA VAL A 38 -29.98 -7.33 12.05
C VAL A 38 -29.38 -5.94 11.90
N ALA A 39 -30.20 -4.89 11.87
CA ALA A 39 -29.74 -3.50 11.79
C ALA A 39 -28.87 -3.12 13.00
N LEU A 40 -29.26 -3.57 14.21
CA LEU A 40 -28.47 -3.33 15.41
C LEU A 40 -27.11 -4.02 15.33
N LEU A 41 -27.07 -5.29 14.92
CA LEU A 41 -25.80 -6.02 14.76
C LEU A 41 -24.91 -5.38 13.69
N MET A 42 -25.47 -4.98 12.54
CA MET A 42 -24.73 -4.33 11.47
C MET A 42 -24.16 -2.97 11.90
N SER A 43 -24.85 -2.22 12.74
CA SER A 43 -24.39 -0.90 13.23
C SER A 43 -23.06 -0.98 13.98
N VAL A 44 -22.78 -2.09 14.65
CA VAL A 44 -21.50 -2.34 15.35
C VAL A 44 -20.46 -2.99 14.44
N LEU A 45 -20.90 -3.88 13.52
CA LEU A 45 -19.98 -4.63 12.65
C LEU A 45 -19.34 -3.75 11.56
N LEU A 46 -20.08 -2.82 10.96
CA LEU A 46 -19.58 -2.01 9.87
C LEU A 46 -18.36 -1.15 10.25
N PRO A 47 -18.35 -0.39 11.36
CA PRO A 47 -17.17 0.40 11.74
C PRO A 47 -15.96 -0.47 12.11
N THR A 48 -16.18 -1.61 12.77
CA THR A 48 -15.08 -2.52 13.12
C THR A 48 -14.44 -3.17 11.90
N LEU A 49 -15.25 -3.55 10.91
CA LEU A 49 -14.77 -4.12 9.65
C LEU A 49 -13.99 -3.09 8.83
N ALA A 50 -14.43 -1.84 8.80
CA ALA A 50 -13.70 -0.77 8.13
C ALA A 50 -12.32 -0.55 8.76
N ALA A 51 -12.25 -0.49 10.09
CA ALA A 51 -10.98 -0.38 10.82
C ALA A 51 -10.05 -1.59 10.60
N ALA A 52 -10.61 -2.81 10.57
CA ALA A 52 -9.84 -4.02 10.30
C ALA A 52 -9.26 -4.04 8.88
N ARG A 53 -10.04 -3.61 7.89
CA ARG A 53 -9.56 -3.49 6.49
C ARG A 53 -8.42 -2.49 6.37
N GLU A 54 -8.49 -1.36 7.04
CA GLU A 54 -7.43 -0.35 6.97
C GLU A 54 -6.14 -0.84 7.64
N ARG A 55 -6.26 -1.53 8.78
CA ARG A 55 -5.10 -2.20 9.41
C ARG A 55 -4.48 -3.26 8.49
N GLY A 56 -5.31 -4.03 7.78
CA GLY A 56 -4.84 -5.01 6.81
C GLY A 56 -4.08 -4.38 5.64
N LYS A 57 -4.55 -3.27 5.09
CA LYS A 57 -3.83 -2.52 4.05
C LYS A 57 -2.48 -2.00 4.58
N ARG A 58 -2.46 -1.42 5.77
CA ARG A 58 -1.24 -0.92 6.42
C ARG A 58 -0.21 -2.03 6.60
N ALA A 59 -0.63 -3.19 7.10
CA ALA A 59 0.25 -4.35 7.25
C ALA A 59 0.83 -4.84 5.92
N ARG A 60 0.02 -4.86 4.85
CA ARG A 60 0.50 -5.21 3.51
C ARG A 60 1.48 -4.18 2.97
N CYS A 61 1.24 -2.88 3.15
CA CYS A 61 2.20 -1.84 2.76
C CYS A 61 3.52 -1.99 3.51
N ALA A 62 3.50 -2.27 4.82
CA ALA A 62 4.71 -2.52 5.59
C ALA A 62 5.49 -3.73 5.09
N ALA A 63 4.82 -4.83 4.76
CA ALA A 63 5.44 -6.02 4.19
C ALA A 63 6.06 -5.76 2.81
N ASN A 64 5.39 -4.99 1.97
CA ASN A 64 5.92 -4.55 0.68
C ASN A 64 7.19 -3.71 0.86
N LEU A 65 7.15 -2.72 1.75
CA LEU A 65 8.32 -1.88 2.06
C LEU A 65 9.50 -2.70 2.54
N GLN A 66 9.27 -3.73 3.36
CA GLN A 66 10.34 -4.60 3.84
C GLN A 66 10.98 -5.39 2.71
N GLN A 67 10.19 -5.94 1.79
CA GLN A 67 10.72 -6.63 0.61
C GLN A 67 11.54 -5.69 -0.28
N ILE A 68 11.05 -4.47 -0.51
CA ILE A 68 11.75 -3.46 -1.31
C ILE A 68 13.05 -3.03 -0.63
N ALA A 69 13.04 -2.82 0.69
CA ALA A 69 14.24 -2.46 1.44
C ALA A 69 15.31 -3.55 1.38
N LEU A 70 14.91 -4.83 1.53
CA LEU A 70 15.81 -5.96 1.34
C LEU A 70 16.36 -6.02 -0.10
N GLY A 71 15.52 -5.82 -1.10
CA GLY A 71 15.95 -5.74 -2.50
C GLY A 71 17.00 -4.65 -2.72
N TRP A 72 16.83 -3.49 -2.10
CA TRP A 72 17.82 -2.43 -2.12
C TRP A 72 19.13 -2.79 -1.42
N GLN A 73 19.07 -3.45 -0.26
CA GLN A 73 20.28 -3.90 0.44
C GLN A 73 21.07 -4.88 -0.44
N MET A 74 20.38 -5.85 -1.04
CA MET A 74 21.00 -6.79 -1.98
C MET A 74 21.63 -6.08 -3.19
N TYR A 75 20.93 -5.12 -3.78
CA TYR A 75 21.44 -4.32 -4.89
C TYR A 75 22.69 -3.53 -4.49
N LEU A 76 22.66 -2.84 -3.35
CA LEU A 76 23.79 -2.06 -2.87
C LEU A 76 25.01 -2.94 -2.58
N ASP A 77 24.80 -4.11 -1.98
CA ASP A 77 25.89 -5.03 -1.63
C ASP A 77 26.50 -5.72 -2.86
N HIS A 78 25.66 -6.12 -3.83
CA HIS A 78 26.12 -6.88 -4.99
C HIS A 78 26.65 -6.00 -6.13
N GLU A 79 25.95 -4.94 -6.46
CA GLU A 79 26.22 -4.16 -7.67
C GLU A 79 27.02 -2.89 -7.38
N MET A 80 26.80 -2.31 -6.20
CA MET A 80 27.26 -0.94 -5.93
C MET A 80 28.32 -0.83 -4.83
N GLY A 81 28.66 -1.93 -4.13
CA GLY A 81 29.63 -1.88 -3.03
C GLY A 81 29.23 -0.89 -1.93
N GLY A 82 27.95 -0.82 -1.59
CA GLY A 82 27.41 0.09 -0.58
C GLY A 82 27.22 1.53 -1.04
N VAL A 83 27.49 1.84 -2.31
CA VAL A 83 27.37 3.20 -2.88
C VAL A 83 25.98 3.39 -3.49
N PHE A 84 25.26 4.44 -3.10
CA PHE A 84 24.01 4.78 -3.74
C PHE A 84 24.21 5.27 -5.18
N PRO A 85 23.33 4.89 -6.12
CA PRO A 85 23.44 5.35 -7.50
C PRO A 85 23.30 6.88 -7.56
N LYS A 86 24.03 7.48 -8.50
CA LYS A 86 23.91 8.92 -8.73
C LYS A 86 22.51 9.27 -9.18
N TYR A 87 22.01 10.41 -8.69
CA TYR A 87 20.72 10.93 -9.08
C TYR A 87 20.67 11.13 -10.60
N GLN A 88 19.89 10.31 -11.25
CA GLN A 88 19.49 10.49 -12.64
C GLN A 88 17.97 10.64 -12.66
N LYS A 89 17.50 11.87 -12.98
CA LYS A 89 16.10 12.12 -13.34
C LYS A 89 15.06 11.38 -12.48
N ASN A 90 14.88 11.79 -11.22
CA ASN A 90 13.83 11.26 -10.33
C ASN A 90 13.97 9.77 -9.94
N ILE A 91 15.20 9.27 -9.81
CA ILE A 91 15.47 7.88 -9.40
C ILE A 91 14.72 7.48 -8.12
N HIS A 92 14.46 8.42 -7.23
CA HIS A 92 13.70 8.20 -5.99
C HIS A 92 12.28 7.65 -6.22
N TRP A 93 11.73 7.82 -7.43
CA TRP A 93 10.48 7.22 -7.86
C TRP A 93 10.67 6.01 -8.78
N PHE A 94 11.69 6.03 -9.62
CA PHE A 94 11.86 5.11 -10.73
C PHE A 94 12.84 3.97 -10.48
N TYR A 95 13.23 3.72 -9.24
CA TYR A 95 14.13 2.63 -8.89
C TYR A 95 13.51 1.23 -9.05
N GLY A 96 12.19 1.12 -8.94
CA GLY A 96 11.42 -0.12 -9.02
C GLY A 96 9.98 0.12 -9.47
N GLY A 97 9.25 -0.96 -9.77
CA GLY A 97 7.85 -0.93 -10.13
C GLY A 97 7.57 -1.02 -11.63
N LYS A 98 6.39 -0.57 -12.06
CA LYS A 98 5.95 -0.61 -13.47
C LYS A 98 6.79 0.31 -14.33
N MET A 99 7.02 -0.10 -15.58
CA MET A 99 7.83 0.64 -16.54
C MET A 99 7.04 1.64 -17.37
N ASP A 100 5.79 1.35 -17.67
CA ASP A 100 4.95 2.10 -18.59
C ASP A 100 4.15 3.14 -17.82
N GLN A 101 4.62 4.39 -17.81
CA GLN A 101 4.05 5.40 -16.94
C GLN A 101 3.69 6.69 -17.64
N TYR A 102 2.59 7.26 -17.20
CA TYR A 102 2.12 8.57 -17.60
C TYR A 102 3.14 9.65 -17.21
N GLY A 103 3.59 10.41 -18.18
CA GLY A 103 4.20 11.71 -17.95
C GLY A 103 5.69 11.82 -18.23
N TYR A 104 6.51 10.79 -17.96
CA TYR A 104 7.96 10.90 -18.15
C TYR A 104 8.64 9.58 -18.56
N PRO A 105 8.24 8.94 -19.67
CA PRO A 105 8.87 7.68 -20.09
C PRO A 105 10.37 7.82 -20.34
N GLN A 106 10.84 9.02 -20.73
CA GLN A 106 12.27 9.31 -20.91
C GLN A 106 13.04 9.51 -19.59
N LEU A 107 12.37 9.57 -18.45
CA LEU A 107 12.98 9.71 -17.13
C LEU A 107 13.09 8.37 -16.39
N ALA A 108 12.34 7.37 -16.82
CA ALA A 108 12.38 6.07 -16.20
C ALA A 108 13.73 5.37 -16.47
N LEU A 109 14.33 4.84 -15.43
CA LEU A 109 15.39 3.84 -15.57
C LEU A 109 14.79 2.61 -16.23
N ASN A 110 15.41 2.11 -17.28
CA ASN A 110 14.93 0.93 -17.96
C ASN A 110 16.10 -0.02 -18.21
N PRO A 111 16.11 -1.23 -17.64
CA PRO A 111 15.17 -1.73 -16.64
C PRO A 111 15.33 -1.06 -15.26
N ARG A 112 14.27 -1.08 -14.44
CA ARG A 112 14.32 -0.57 -13.06
C ARG A 112 15.14 -1.52 -12.18
N PRO A 113 16.23 -1.08 -11.54
CA PRO A 113 17.23 -2.00 -10.99
C PRO A 113 16.69 -2.87 -9.86
N ILE A 114 15.78 -2.37 -9.03
CA ILE A 114 15.30 -3.11 -7.87
C ILE A 114 14.30 -4.20 -8.22
N ASN A 115 13.67 -4.16 -9.38
CA ASN A 115 12.73 -5.18 -9.80
C ASN A 115 13.34 -6.59 -9.75
N TRP A 116 14.56 -6.75 -10.19
CA TRP A 116 15.28 -8.03 -10.16
C TRP A 116 15.41 -8.63 -8.74
N TYR A 117 15.63 -7.77 -7.75
CA TYR A 117 15.91 -8.17 -6.37
C TYR A 117 14.65 -8.47 -5.55
N VAL A 118 13.49 -8.03 -6.01
CA VAL A 118 12.19 -8.31 -5.37
C VAL A 118 11.38 -9.37 -6.11
N GLY A 119 12.00 -10.07 -7.08
CA GLY A 119 11.33 -11.11 -7.87
C GLY A 119 10.29 -10.57 -8.86
N SER A 120 10.35 -9.27 -9.18
CA SER A 120 9.53 -8.67 -10.21
C SER A 120 10.27 -8.73 -11.56
N ASP A 121 9.60 -9.20 -12.60
CA ASP A 121 10.16 -9.13 -13.95
C ASP A 121 10.25 -7.65 -14.36
N PRO A 122 11.45 -7.13 -14.66
CA PRO A 122 11.60 -5.73 -15.04
C PRO A 122 10.92 -5.37 -16.35
N TYR A 123 10.48 -6.34 -17.14
CA TYR A 123 9.78 -6.17 -18.41
C TYR A 123 8.29 -6.55 -18.34
N ASP A 124 7.80 -7.10 -17.23
CA ASP A 124 6.39 -7.44 -17.01
C ASP A 124 5.77 -6.64 -15.87
N ASN A 125 5.01 -5.63 -16.23
CA ASN A 125 4.32 -4.76 -15.27
C ASN A 125 3.37 -5.50 -14.31
N ARG A 126 2.92 -6.72 -14.66
CA ARG A 126 2.04 -7.53 -13.82
C ARG A 126 2.75 -8.08 -12.57
N THR A 127 4.06 -8.15 -12.59
CA THR A 127 4.86 -8.68 -11.46
C THR A 127 5.26 -7.58 -10.47
N ALA A 128 4.94 -6.32 -10.77
CA ALA A 128 5.37 -5.16 -9.98
C ALA A 128 4.45 -4.81 -8.80
N GLU A 129 3.55 -5.72 -8.39
CA GLU A 129 2.56 -5.48 -7.32
C GLU A 129 3.19 -5.20 -5.93
N VAL A 130 4.42 -5.65 -5.68
CA VAL A 130 5.15 -5.32 -4.45
C VAL A 130 5.38 -3.79 -4.30
N PHE A 131 5.41 -3.06 -5.41
CA PHE A 131 5.55 -1.62 -5.42
C PHE A 131 4.23 -0.86 -5.29
N HIS A 132 3.12 -1.57 -5.12
CA HIS A 132 1.79 -1.01 -5.00
C HIS A 132 1.28 -1.05 -3.55
N CYS A 133 1.06 0.11 -2.94
CA CYS A 133 0.36 0.20 -1.67
C CYS A 133 -1.15 0.08 -1.90
N PRO A 134 -1.86 -0.90 -1.29
CA PRO A 134 -3.31 -1.06 -1.46
C PRO A 134 -4.14 0.09 -0.88
N ALA A 135 -3.52 1.01 -0.18
CA ALA A 135 -4.15 2.24 0.30
C ALA A 135 -3.86 3.45 -0.60
N ASP A 136 -3.02 3.29 -1.63
CA ASP A 136 -2.65 4.37 -2.55
C ASP A 136 -3.87 4.90 -3.32
N ARG A 137 -4.19 6.15 -3.08
CA ARG A 137 -5.28 6.91 -3.73
C ARG A 137 -4.75 8.12 -4.49
N GLY A 138 -3.45 8.15 -4.77
CA GLY A 138 -2.77 9.33 -5.27
C GLY A 138 -2.49 10.35 -4.15
N ALA A 139 -1.80 11.41 -4.52
CA ALA A 139 -1.60 12.57 -3.66
C ALA A 139 -2.60 13.66 -4.04
N GLU A 140 -3.27 14.24 -3.05
CA GLU A 140 -4.05 15.45 -3.26
C GLU A 140 -3.09 16.63 -3.47
N PHE A 141 -2.77 16.91 -4.73
CA PHE A 141 -2.13 18.17 -5.07
C PHE A 141 -3.19 19.26 -5.07
N THR A 142 -3.06 20.19 -4.14
CA THR A 142 -3.89 21.37 -4.14
C THR A 142 -3.68 22.18 -5.41
N ARG A 143 -4.76 22.41 -6.16
CA ARG A 143 -5.05 23.43 -7.18
C ARG A 143 -4.06 23.70 -8.32
N THR A 144 -2.76 23.47 -8.20
CA THR A 144 -1.79 23.91 -9.20
C THR A 144 -1.32 22.84 -10.18
N GLN A 145 -1.51 21.55 -9.88
CA GLN A 145 -1.12 20.46 -10.76
C GLN A 145 -2.13 19.28 -10.75
N PRO A 146 -3.29 19.44 -11.38
CA PRO A 146 -4.35 18.42 -11.35
C PRO A 146 -4.00 17.10 -12.06
N HIS A 147 -2.89 17.03 -12.77
CA HIS A 147 -2.42 15.83 -13.47
C HIS A 147 -1.68 14.82 -12.57
N TRP A 148 -1.31 15.20 -11.35
CA TRP A 148 -0.66 14.31 -10.38
C TRP A 148 -1.65 13.55 -9.49
N SER A 149 -2.92 13.89 -9.54
CA SER A 149 -4.01 13.31 -8.75
C SER A 149 -4.64 12.05 -9.36
N ARG A 150 -3.99 11.36 -10.24
CA ARG A 150 -4.57 10.25 -11.01
C ARG A 150 -4.20 8.89 -10.47
N PRO A 151 -5.10 7.96 -10.70
CA PRO A 151 -5.98 7.44 -9.65
C PRO A 151 -5.18 6.92 -8.49
N SER A 152 -3.88 6.67 -8.69
CA SER A 152 -2.90 6.31 -7.67
C SER A 152 -1.49 6.80 -8.06
N THR A 153 -0.61 6.90 -7.09
CA THR A 153 0.81 7.19 -7.31
C THR A 153 1.48 6.05 -8.09
N TYR A 154 1.04 4.82 -7.81
CA TYR A 154 1.47 3.64 -8.53
C TYR A 154 1.12 3.69 -10.02
N ASP A 155 -0.08 4.17 -10.37
CA ASP A 155 -0.45 4.32 -11.77
C ASP A 155 0.31 5.44 -12.48
N TYR A 156 0.77 6.44 -11.72
CA TYR A 156 1.51 7.58 -12.28
C TYR A 156 3.02 7.33 -12.39
N TYR A 157 3.66 6.85 -11.32
CA TYR A 157 5.11 6.62 -11.27
C TYR A 157 5.52 5.14 -11.40
N GLY A 158 4.56 4.23 -11.34
CA GLY A 158 4.79 2.79 -11.27
C GLY A 158 5.18 2.30 -9.89
N ASN A 159 5.18 3.18 -8.90
CA ASN A 159 5.65 2.91 -7.55
C ASN A 159 4.92 3.81 -6.55
N SER A 160 4.37 3.22 -5.49
CA SER A 160 3.75 3.95 -4.37
C SER A 160 4.77 4.40 -3.32
N TYR A 161 5.99 3.87 -3.34
CA TYR A 161 6.99 4.01 -2.28
C TYR A 161 8.22 4.76 -2.77
N PRO A 162 8.21 6.09 -2.76
CA PRO A 162 9.41 6.85 -3.09
C PRO A 162 10.54 6.63 -2.09
N ALA A 163 11.76 6.74 -2.58
CA ALA A 163 12.94 6.73 -1.75
C ALA A 163 13.32 8.14 -1.31
N ASN A 164 14.03 8.24 -0.19
CA ASN A 164 14.59 9.49 0.29
C ASN A 164 15.62 10.04 -0.73
N GLY A 165 15.28 11.16 -1.34
CA GLY A 165 16.08 11.78 -2.40
C GLY A 165 17.50 12.21 -1.96
N VAL A 166 17.69 12.45 -0.67
CA VAL A 166 19.00 12.86 -0.12
C VAL A 166 20.06 11.75 -0.23
N LEU A 167 19.63 10.48 -0.28
CA LEU A 167 20.54 9.34 -0.49
C LEU A 167 21.12 9.28 -1.90
N PHE A 168 20.52 9.96 -2.85
CA PHE A 168 20.97 9.97 -4.25
C PHE A 168 21.74 11.26 -4.54
N ALA A 169 23.00 11.13 -4.88
CA ALA A 169 23.84 12.29 -5.16
C ALA A 169 23.30 13.10 -6.35
N TRP A 170 22.97 14.37 -6.12
CA TRP A 170 22.67 15.34 -7.16
C TRP A 170 23.92 15.66 -8.00
N ALA A 171 23.72 16.16 -9.21
CA ALA A 171 24.81 16.56 -10.07
C ALA A 171 25.77 17.51 -9.32
N GLY A 172 27.05 17.09 -9.19
CA GLY A 172 28.08 17.83 -8.49
C GLY A 172 28.39 17.39 -7.06
N ASN A 173 27.53 16.61 -6.40
CA ASN A 173 27.80 16.06 -5.09
C ASN A 173 28.52 14.70 -5.18
N PRO A 174 29.37 14.35 -4.19
CA PRO A 174 29.94 13.01 -4.13
C PRO A 174 28.83 11.96 -3.93
N PRO A 175 29.03 10.72 -4.41
CA PRO A 175 28.08 9.65 -4.17
C PRO A 175 27.97 9.35 -2.67
N VAL A 176 26.76 9.05 -2.20
CA VAL A 176 26.51 8.63 -0.83
C VAL A 176 26.95 7.18 -0.67
N VAL A 177 27.76 6.91 0.33
CA VAL A 177 28.19 5.56 0.72
C VAL A 177 27.47 5.19 1.99
N ARG A 178 26.73 4.08 1.98
CA ARG A 178 25.90 3.63 3.12
C ARG A 178 26.71 3.57 4.41
N ASP A 179 27.86 2.93 4.37
CA ASP A 179 28.71 2.67 5.54
C ASP A 179 29.49 3.92 6.01
N ALA A 180 29.47 5.00 5.23
CA ALA A 180 30.06 6.28 5.59
C ALA A 180 29.04 7.27 6.18
N ILE A 181 27.77 6.89 6.34
CA ILE A 181 26.74 7.73 6.94
C ILE A 181 27.03 7.89 8.44
N PRO A 182 27.20 9.13 8.94
CA PRO A 182 27.72 9.37 10.31
C PRO A 182 26.67 9.21 11.42
N ILE A 183 25.43 8.87 11.07
CA ILE A 183 24.33 8.64 12.02
C ILE A 183 23.84 7.20 11.95
N SER A 184 23.11 6.74 12.97
CA SER A 184 22.57 5.39 12.98
C SER A 184 21.64 5.16 11.77
N LEU A 185 21.87 4.08 11.02
CA LEU A 185 21.04 3.70 9.89
C LEU A 185 19.59 3.39 10.31
N SER A 186 19.38 3.07 11.60
CA SER A 186 18.05 2.79 12.15
C SER A 186 17.15 4.03 12.32
N VAL A 187 17.71 5.22 12.20
CA VAL A 187 16.92 6.47 12.20
C VAL A 187 16.85 7.13 10.82
N VAL A 188 17.67 6.69 9.86
CA VAL A 188 17.64 7.25 8.50
C VAL A 188 16.44 6.69 7.74
N VAL A 189 15.48 7.56 7.43
CA VAL A 189 14.34 7.20 6.59
C VAL A 189 14.84 6.94 5.17
N PHE A 190 14.52 5.76 4.67
CA PHE A 190 14.95 5.32 3.35
C PHE A 190 13.81 5.32 2.33
N LEU A 191 12.76 4.57 2.60
CA LEU A 191 11.60 4.39 1.74
C LEU A 191 10.34 4.65 2.56
N GLY A 192 9.27 5.03 1.91
CA GLY A 192 8.00 5.15 2.62
C GLY A 192 6.85 5.46 1.69
N ASP A 193 5.68 5.61 2.28
CA ASP A 193 4.52 6.12 1.56
C ASP A 193 4.84 7.51 0.98
N HIS A 194 4.04 7.98 0.06
CA HIS A 194 4.30 9.16 -0.79
C HIS A 194 4.94 10.40 -0.11
N GLN A 195 4.68 10.65 1.17
CA GLN A 195 5.17 11.83 1.89
C GLN A 195 6.65 11.79 2.30
N VAL A 196 7.31 10.64 2.15
CA VAL A 196 8.75 10.50 2.47
C VAL A 196 9.65 11.49 1.72
N ILE A 197 9.21 12.03 0.59
CA ILE A 197 10.01 12.96 -0.22
C ILE A 197 10.09 14.34 0.42
N SER A 198 9.05 14.79 1.09
CA SER A 198 8.96 16.12 1.67
C SER A 198 8.04 16.11 2.89
N PRO A 199 8.51 15.57 4.02
CA PRO A 199 7.74 15.58 5.25
C PRO A 199 7.49 17.03 5.65
N GLY A 200 6.22 17.36 5.84
CA GLY A 200 5.82 18.71 6.19
C GLY A 200 5.51 19.63 5.01
N ASP A 201 5.59 19.17 3.78
CA ASP A 201 5.02 19.92 2.66
C ASP A 201 3.49 19.83 2.72
N PRO A 202 2.78 20.91 3.01
CA PRO A 202 1.32 20.90 3.11
C PRO A 202 0.64 20.61 1.77
N TYR A 203 1.38 20.68 0.67
CA TYR A 203 0.88 20.44 -0.69
C TYR A 203 1.01 18.98 -1.12
N LEU A 204 1.77 18.15 -0.38
CA LEU A 204 2.04 16.73 -0.69
C LEU A 204 1.36 15.77 0.29
N GLN A 205 0.16 16.08 0.74
CA GLN A 205 -0.54 15.24 1.71
C GLN A 205 -1.11 13.98 1.06
N ALA A 206 -0.45 12.85 1.26
CA ALA A 206 -0.99 11.54 0.97
C ALA A 206 -1.61 10.95 2.24
N ARG A 207 -2.93 11.02 2.36
CA ARG A 207 -3.69 10.53 3.51
C ARG A 207 -4.08 9.07 3.35
N TRP A 208 -3.10 8.20 3.07
CA TRP A 208 -3.41 6.81 2.76
C TRP A 208 -3.71 5.98 4.00
N HIS A 209 -2.95 6.17 5.05
CA HIS A 209 -3.02 5.39 6.29
C HIS A 209 -3.36 6.21 7.53
N ASP A 210 -3.36 7.53 7.42
CA ASP A 210 -3.67 8.48 8.47
C ASP A 210 -4.47 9.63 7.89
N GLU A 211 -5.60 9.95 8.49
CA GLU A 211 -6.48 11.03 8.06
C GLU A 211 -5.78 12.40 8.06
N TYR A 212 -4.85 12.58 8.98
CA TYR A 212 -4.05 13.82 9.11
C TYR A 212 -2.79 13.80 8.24
N GLY A 213 -2.44 12.65 7.64
CA GLY A 213 -1.29 12.50 6.76
C GLY A 213 0.07 12.65 7.44
N LEU A 214 0.13 12.55 8.77
CA LEU A 214 1.38 12.67 9.53
C LEU A 214 2.00 11.33 9.92
N SER A 215 1.26 10.23 9.74
CA SER A 215 1.75 8.89 10.07
C SER A 215 1.74 8.01 8.85
N MET A 216 2.85 7.33 8.59
CA MET A 216 3.01 6.45 7.44
C MET A 216 3.94 5.28 7.74
N ASN A 217 3.86 4.23 6.92
CA ASN A 217 4.87 3.19 6.95
C ASN A 217 6.14 3.71 6.30
N VAL A 218 7.26 3.50 6.96
CA VAL A 218 8.59 3.81 6.44
C VAL A 218 9.52 2.63 6.67
N ALA A 219 10.40 2.39 5.71
CA ALA A 219 11.57 1.55 5.87
C ALA A 219 12.77 2.45 6.18
N PHE A 220 13.54 2.07 7.17
CA PHE A 220 14.79 2.71 7.54
C PHE A 220 15.95 2.05 6.81
N LEU A 221 17.08 2.72 6.81
CA LEU A 221 18.23 2.29 6.02
C LEU A 221 18.89 1.00 6.54
N ASP A 222 18.64 0.62 7.78
CA ASP A 222 19.02 -0.70 8.34
C ASP A 222 18.07 -1.84 7.93
N GLY A 223 16.98 -1.52 7.22
CA GLY A 223 16.00 -2.47 6.69
C GLY A 223 14.78 -2.70 7.58
N HIS A 224 14.72 -2.15 8.80
CA HIS A 224 13.50 -2.29 9.59
C HIS A 224 12.38 -1.37 9.04
N VAL A 225 11.13 -1.78 9.27
CA VAL A 225 9.94 -1.04 8.85
C VAL A 225 9.12 -0.68 10.07
N ALA A 226 8.69 0.58 10.17
CA ALA A 226 7.84 1.04 11.24
C ALA A 226 6.72 1.96 10.72
N PHE A 227 5.60 1.96 11.44
CA PHE A 227 4.56 2.97 11.25
C PHE A 227 4.93 4.19 12.09
N THR A 228 5.48 5.20 11.44
CA THR A 228 6.11 6.35 12.09
C THR A 228 5.23 7.58 11.97
N ARG A 229 5.10 8.32 13.06
CA ARG A 229 4.51 9.65 13.07
C ARG A 229 5.60 10.70 12.88
N PHE A 230 5.40 11.57 11.92
CA PHE A 230 6.29 12.68 11.63
C PHE A 230 5.80 13.97 12.25
N GLU A 231 6.72 14.83 12.65
CA GLU A 231 6.42 16.16 13.16
C GLU A 231 6.50 17.16 12.01
N PHE A 232 5.49 18.02 11.91
CA PHE A 232 5.39 18.98 10.82
C PHE A 232 6.58 19.96 10.84
N GLY A 233 7.30 20.05 9.72
CA GLY A 233 8.44 20.94 9.56
C GLY A 233 9.76 20.45 10.17
N GLU A 234 9.75 19.25 10.79
CA GLU A 234 10.96 18.66 11.35
C GLU A 234 11.52 17.60 10.40
N SER A 235 12.73 17.82 9.88
CA SER A 235 13.42 16.83 9.05
C SER A 235 14.16 15.75 9.86
N GLN A 236 14.35 15.99 11.16
CA GLN A 236 15.09 15.10 12.05
C GLN A 236 14.56 15.18 13.47
N THR A 237 14.39 14.01 14.08
CA THR A 237 14.07 13.84 15.51
C THR A 237 14.95 12.74 16.11
N ALA A 238 14.69 12.35 17.35
CA ALA A 238 15.36 11.21 17.98
C ALA A 238 14.98 9.85 17.33
N THR A 239 13.86 9.78 16.63
CA THR A 239 13.30 8.53 16.06
C THR A 239 13.43 8.42 14.55
N TYR A 240 13.64 9.52 13.84
CA TYR A 240 13.80 9.52 12.39
C TYR A 240 14.69 10.67 11.91
N SER A 241 15.31 10.48 10.75
CA SER A 241 16.05 11.53 10.03
C SER A 241 15.85 11.36 8.52
N PHE A 242 15.55 12.45 7.85
CA PHE A 242 15.61 12.56 6.38
C PHE A 242 16.95 13.09 5.91
N ASP A 243 17.77 13.63 6.81
CA ASP A 243 19.12 14.11 6.55
C ASP A 243 20.16 13.02 6.89
N LEU A 244 21.31 13.07 6.24
CA LEU A 244 22.42 12.13 6.47
C LEU A 244 23.44 12.65 7.49
N ALA A 245 23.31 13.88 7.95
CA ALA A 245 24.14 14.47 8.98
C ALA A 245 23.29 14.80 10.20
N TRP A 246 23.81 14.47 11.39
CA TRP A 246 23.11 14.85 12.61
C TRP A 246 23.12 16.38 12.77
N LYS A 247 21.93 16.94 12.96
CA LYS A 247 21.73 18.33 13.36
C LYS A 247 21.17 18.33 14.77
N PRO A 248 21.69 19.15 15.68
CA PRO A 248 21.08 19.27 17.00
C PRO A 248 19.60 19.68 16.84
N PRO A 249 18.69 19.10 17.65
CA PRO A 249 17.29 19.51 17.62
C PRO A 249 17.21 21.04 17.86
N PRO A 250 16.29 21.73 17.19
CA PRO A 250 16.08 23.15 17.47
C PRO A 250 15.76 23.36 18.95
N PRO A 251 16.17 24.48 19.54
CA PRO A 251 15.84 24.78 20.92
C PRO A 251 14.29 24.77 21.09
N PRO A 252 13.79 24.33 22.26
CA PRO A 252 12.37 24.32 22.54
C PRO A 252 11.77 25.68 22.21
N ARG A 253 10.73 25.71 21.40
CA ARG A 253 9.98 26.95 21.12
C ARG A 253 9.28 27.35 22.42
N ASP A 254 9.68 28.50 22.97
CA ASP A 254 8.96 29.09 24.07
C ASP A 254 7.48 29.24 23.67
N ARG A 255 6.60 28.62 24.44
CA ARG A 255 5.15 28.67 24.24
C ARG A 255 4.57 29.94 24.83
#